data_c94de50e435559f496ffd564fddbebc3
#
_entry.id   c94de50e435559f496ffd564fddbebc3
#
_cell.length_a   1.000
_cell.length_b   1.000
_cell.length_c   1.000
_cell.angle_alpha   90.00
_cell.angle_beta   90.00
_cell.angle_gamma   90.00
#
_symmetry.space_group_name_H-M   'P 1'
#
loop_
_entity.id
_entity.type
_entity.pdbx_description
1 polymer ?
#
loop_
_entity_poly.entity_id
_entity_poly.type
_entity_poly.pdbx_seq_one_letter_code
_entity_poly.pdbx_strand_id
1 'polypeptide(L)'
;CRREGIGFILAVGGGSVIDSAKAIAMGVPYDGDVWDFFATGKPIETALPVATILTLPATGSEASDGTVVTNEEAQLKLPYGDVILRPVFSIMNPELYFTLPENQVANGVCDMMSHIMERYFTNTTHTDVTDGLCESVLRTIMSNARILKRDHTNYDAWAEIALAGTVAHNGLLGLGREEDWGCHNMEHELSAIYDVAHGAGLAVVTPAWMRHIYKEHLPIFVQFAVNVMGVGGGLRDLEAVALEGIRRLQAFFTEMGQPSTLAGLGIDSRHLAQMAYKATHWPDGSPKPLGGLKKLSEQDALAVYQLAL
;
A
#
# COMPACT_ATOMS: atom_id res chain seq x y z
N CYS A 1 2.98 10.13 27.56
CA CYS A 1 1.56 10.40 27.74
C CYS A 1 1.10 10.07 29.16
N ARG A 2 1.26 8.83 29.65
CA ARG A 2 0.78 8.39 30.98
C ARG A 2 1.21 9.33 32.12
N ARG A 3 2.52 9.64 32.23
CA ARG A 3 3.09 10.47 33.30
C ARG A 3 2.48 11.89 33.34
N GLU A 4 2.17 12.46 32.17
CA GLU A 4 1.69 13.83 32.04
C GLU A 4 0.17 13.91 31.85
N GLY A 5 -0.55 12.80 31.94
CA GLY A 5 -2.03 12.76 31.80
C GLY A 5 -2.54 13.22 30.44
N ILE A 6 -1.78 12.97 29.37
CA ILE A 6 -2.20 13.35 27.99
C ILE A 6 -3.41 12.53 27.57
N GLY A 7 -4.48 13.19 27.17
CA GLY A 7 -5.75 12.58 26.76
C GLY A 7 -6.05 12.71 25.26
N PHE A 8 -5.15 13.30 24.45
CA PHE A 8 -5.33 13.51 23.02
C PHE A 8 -4.00 13.60 22.29
N ILE A 9 -3.91 13.05 21.08
CA ILE A 9 -2.69 13.06 20.27
C ILE A 9 -2.98 13.76 18.94
N LEU A 10 -2.20 14.78 18.60
CA LEU A 10 -2.19 15.40 17.28
C LEU A 10 -0.93 14.96 16.55
N ALA A 11 -1.10 14.13 15.52
CA ALA A 11 -0.01 13.67 14.65
C ALA A 11 0.22 14.67 13.50
N VAL A 12 1.37 15.29 13.44
CA VAL A 12 1.76 16.18 12.36
C VAL A 12 2.84 15.50 11.53
N GLY A 13 2.49 14.92 10.37
CA GLY A 13 3.42 14.13 9.59
C GLY A 13 2.76 13.31 8.49
N GLY A 14 3.53 12.41 7.89
CA GLY A 14 3.07 11.37 6.97
C GLY A 14 2.68 10.09 7.70
N GLY A 15 2.51 9.00 6.94
CA GLY A 15 2.04 7.71 7.44
C GLY A 15 2.78 7.21 8.68
N SER A 16 4.11 7.20 8.67
CA SER A 16 4.92 6.69 9.81
C SER A 16 4.66 7.44 11.12
N VAL A 17 4.45 8.76 11.06
CA VAL A 17 4.14 9.58 12.24
C VAL A 17 2.72 9.27 12.73
N ILE A 18 1.77 9.13 11.80
CA ILE A 18 0.37 8.84 12.14
C ILE A 18 0.26 7.43 12.71
N ASP A 19 0.92 6.45 12.11
CA ASP A 19 0.96 5.06 12.60
C ASP A 19 1.59 4.96 13.99
N SER A 20 2.71 5.68 14.21
CA SER A 20 3.31 5.78 15.54
C SER A 20 2.36 6.41 16.56
N ALA A 21 1.63 7.46 16.18
CA ALA A 21 0.64 8.10 17.03
C ALA A 21 -0.50 7.15 17.41
N LYS A 22 -1.01 6.34 16.46
CA LYS A 22 -2.01 5.30 16.71
C LYS A 22 -1.48 4.21 17.63
N ALA A 23 -0.24 3.73 17.41
CA ALA A 23 0.42 2.77 18.30
C ALA A 23 0.58 3.32 19.72
N ILE A 24 0.98 4.58 19.88
CA ILE A 24 1.04 5.27 21.17
C ILE A 24 -0.36 5.35 21.79
N ALA A 25 -1.38 5.73 20.99
CA ALA A 25 -2.74 5.91 21.46
C ALA A 25 -3.33 4.63 22.07
N MET A 26 -3.14 3.47 21.44
CA MET A 26 -3.58 2.19 21.98
C MET A 26 -2.68 1.68 23.09
N GLY A 27 -1.40 2.01 23.08
CA GLY A 27 -0.45 1.61 24.12
C GLY A 27 -0.62 2.36 25.45
N VAL A 28 -1.13 3.61 25.43
CA VAL A 28 -1.25 4.42 26.68
C VAL A 28 -2.18 3.78 27.72
N PRO A 29 -3.40 3.31 27.39
CA PRO A 29 -4.28 2.65 28.35
C PRO A 29 -3.94 1.18 28.62
N TYR A 30 -3.01 0.58 27.87
CA TYR A 30 -2.63 -0.82 27.99
C TYR A 30 -1.44 -1.03 28.91
N ASP A 31 -1.54 -1.95 29.89
CA ASP A 31 -0.47 -2.21 30.88
C ASP A 31 0.65 -3.13 30.36
N GLY A 32 0.49 -3.75 29.18
CA GLY A 32 1.48 -4.61 28.53
C GLY A 32 2.37 -3.85 27.53
N ASP A 33 3.09 -4.62 26.72
CA ASP A 33 3.85 -4.11 25.59
C ASP A 33 2.91 -3.85 24.40
N VAL A 34 3.01 -2.68 23.78
CA VAL A 34 2.21 -2.34 22.58
C VAL A 34 2.41 -3.32 21.44
N TRP A 35 3.58 -3.98 21.37
CA TRP A 35 3.87 -4.99 20.37
C TRP A 35 2.96 -6.23 20.48
N ASP A 36 2.36 -6.49 21.65
CA ASP A 36 1.39 -7.59 21.82
C ASP A 36 0.23 -7.49 20.82
N PHE A 37 -0.25 -6.28 20.53
CA PHE A 37 -1.32 -6.08 19.56
C PHE A 37 -0.91 -6.55 18.16
N PHE A 38 0.29 -6.21 17.73
CA PHE A 38 0.82 -6.58 16.41
C PHE A 38 1.19 -8.06 16.31
N ALA A 39 1.80 -8.61 17.35
CA ALA A 39 2.32 -9.98 17.33
C ALA A 39 1.22 -11.04 17.52
N THR A 40 0.16 -10.72 18.26
CA THR A 40 -0.86 -11.72 18.66
C THR A 40 -2.27 -11.39 18.13
N GLY A 41 -2.48 -10.22 17.53
CA GLY A 41 -3.81 -9.77 17.13
C GLY A 41 -4.75 -9.50 18.31
N LYS A 42 -4.19 -9.17 19.50
CA LYS A 42 -4.99 -8.87 20.70
C LYS A 42 -5.98 -7.74 20.43
N PRO A 43 -7.26 -7.87 20.82
CA PRO A 43 -8.24 -6.79 20.60
C PRO A 43 -7.92 -5.56 21.48
N ILE A 44 -8.18 -4.37 20.93
CA ILE A 44 -8.08 -3.11 21.64
C ILE A 44 -9.38 -2.87 22.40
N GLU A 45 -9.31 -2.57 23.69
CA GLU A 45 -10.48 -2.19 24.49
C GLU A 45 -10.71 -0.67 24.48
N THR A 46 -9.63 0.11 24.43
CA THR A 46 -9.67 1.57 24.43
C THR A 46 -8.37 2.14 23.85
N ALA A 47 -8.44 3.34 23.28
CA ALA A 47 -7.31 4.11 22.78
C ALA A 47 -7.53 5.60 23.04
N LEU A 48 -6.46 6.38 23.05
CA LEU A 48 -6.57 7.84 23.04
C LEU A 48 -7.10 8.31 21.68
N PRO A 49 -7.91 9.37 21.60
CA PRO A 49 -8.28 9.96 20.33
C PRO A 49 -7.03 10.54 19.62
N VAL A 50 -6.91 10.25 18.33
CA VAL A 50 -5.87 10.77 17.45
C VAL A 50 -6.49 11.70 16.43
N ALA A 51 -5.86 12.85 16.17
CA ALA A 51 -6.13 13.68 15.00
C ALA A 51 -4.84 13.89 14.20
N THR A 52 -4.96 14.33 12.95
CA THR A 52 -3.80 14.48 12.08
C THR A 52 -3.74 15.81 11.37
N ILE A 53 -2.51 16.27 11.10
CA ILE A 53 -2.18 17.24 10.05
C ILE A 53 -1.27 16.52 9.07
N LEU A 54 -1.80 16.18 7.91
CA LEU A 54 -1.08 15.39 6.91
C LEU A 54 -0.03 16.24 6.22
N THR A 55 1.22 15.74 6.17
CA THR A 55 2.32 16.42 5.47
C THR A 55 2.87 15.63 4.28
N LEU A 56 2.42 14.37 4.10
CA LEU A 56 2.79 13.49 2.98
C LEU A 56 1.61 12.57 2.66
N PRO A 57 0.84 12.84 1.60
CA PRO A 57 -0.22 11.96 1.15
C PRO A 57 0.37 10.72 0.47
N ALA A 58 0.11 9.55 1.05
CA ALA A 58 0.57 8.24 0.58
C ALA A 58 -0.29 7.12 1.16
N THR A 59 -0.09 6.80 2.43
CA THR A 59 -0.62 5.62 3.12
C THR A 59 -2.11 5.65 3.42
N GLY A 60 -2.79 6.81 3.36
CA GLY A 60 -4.17 6.96 3.79
C GLY A 60 -4.39 6.79 5.29
N SER A 61 -3.32 6.75 6.10
CA SER A 61 -3.41 6.54 7.55
C SER A 61 -4.21 7.63 8.27
N GLU A 62 -4.30 8.83 7.69
CA GLU A 62 -5.10 9.95 8.20
C GLU A 62 -6.60 9.65 8.21
N ALA A 63 -7.06 8.62 7.49
CA ALA A 63 -8.48 8.25 7.40
C ALA A 63 -8.73 6.73 7.53
N SER A 64 -7.69 5.93 7.71
CA SER A 64 -7.79 4.48 7.90
C SER A 64 -7.81 4.09 9.39
N ASP A 65 -8.27 2.89 9.65
CA ASP A 65 -8.24 2.24 10.96
C ASP A 65 -6.97 1.40 11.19
N GLY A 66 -6.10 1.29 10.16
CA GLY A 66 -4.86 0.56 10.22
C GLY A 66 -3.69 1.37 10.80
N THR A 67 -2.71 0.65 11.32
CA THR A 67 -1.38 1.14 11.71
C THR A 67 -0.36 0.06 11.40
N VAL A 68 0.84 0.44 10.92
CA VAL A 68 1.92 -0.49 10.59
C VAL A 68 3.19 -0.04 11.32
N VAL A 69 3.79 -0.94 12.09
CA VAL A 69 4.99 -0.62 12.89
C VAL A 69 6.08 -1.65 12.63
N THR A 70 7.32 -1.18 12.58
CA THR A 70 8.51 -2.02 12.45
C THR A 70 9.14 -2.27 13.83
N ASN A 71 9.36 -3.54 14.15
CA ASN A 71 10.24 -3.95 15.23
C ASN A 71 11.63 -4.21 14.64
N GLU A 72 12.55 -3.29 14.84
CA GLU A 72 13.91 -3.35 14.27
C GLU A 72 14.72 -4.53 14.82
N GLU A 73 14.56 -4.86 16.10
CA GLU A 73 15.29 -5.97 16.73
C GLU A 73 14.86 -7.32 16.17
N ALA A 74 13.56 -7.49 15.96
CA ALA A 74 13.00 -8.72 15.39
C ALA A 74 13.02 -8.74 13.86
N GLN A 75 13.33 -7.62 13.19
CA GLN A 75 13.21 -7.42 11.74
C GLN A 75 11.80 -7.81 11.22
N LEU A 76 10.78 -7.33 11.93
CA LEU A 76 9.38 -7.58 11.62
C LEU A 76 8.64 -6.26 11.38
N LYS A 77 7.92 -6.16 10.27
CA LYS A 77 7.00 -5.05 9.97
C LYS A 77 5.59 -5.62 9.91
N LEU A 78 4.77 -5.31 10.90
CA LEU A 78 3.44 -5.91 11.06
C LEU A 78 2.33 -4.84 11.06
N PRO A 79 1.21 -5.11 10.37
CA PRO A 79 0.01 -4.29 10.45
C PRO A 79 -0.82 -4.68 11.68
N TYR A 80 -1.59 -3.71 12.17
CA TYR A 80 -2.70 -3.91 13.08
C TYR A 80 -3.84 -2.95 12.70
N GLY A 81 -5.09 -3.35 12.87
CA GLY A 81 -6.24 -2.52 12.50
C GLY A 81 -7.42 -2.70 13.45
N ASP A 82 -7.98 -1.57 13.87
CA ASP A 82 -9.22 -1.49 14.62
C ASP A 82 -9.87 -0.13 14.40
N VAL A 83 -11.20 -0.11 14.26
CA VAL A 83 -11.97 1.12 13.98
C VAL A 83 -11.74 2.23 15.00
N ILE A 84 -11.39 1.88 16.25
CA ILE A 84 -11.08 2.82 17.32
C ILE A 84 -9.83 3.68 17.05
N LEU A 85 -8.92 3.20 16.17
CA LEU A 85 -7.69 3.90 15.78
C LEU A 85 -7.90 4.93 14.68
N ARG A 86 -9.09 4.96 14.06
CA ARG A 86 -9.39 5.93 13.00
C ARG A 86 -9.30 7.35 13.55
N PRO A 87 -8.52 8.27 12.93
CA PRO A 87 -8.42 9.65 13.39
C PRO A 87 -9.79 10.33 13.47
N VAL A 88 -10.00 11.11 14.53
CA VAL A 88 -11.26 11.81 14.77
C VAL A 88 -11.48 13.00 13.82
N PHE A 89 -10.38 13.58 13.32
CA PHE A 89 -10.36 14.50 12.18
C PHE A 89 -8.95 14.54 11.57
N SER A 90 -8.88 15.00 10.31
CA SER A 90 -7.61 15.15 9.60
C SER A 90 -7.61 16.48 8.82
N ILE A 91 -6.53 17.25 8.99
CA ILE A 91 -6.29 18.48 8.25
C ILE A 91 -5.36 18.12 7.07
N MET A 92 -5.83 18.40 5.86
CA MET A 92 -5.16 18.09 4.61
C MET A 92 -5.01 19.38 3.78
N ASN A 93 -3.94 20.15 4.04
CA ASN A 93 -3.66 21.38 3.30
C ASN A 93 -2.61 21.11 2.21
N PRO A 94 -2.97 21.24 0.91
CA PRO A 94 -2.06 21.03 -0.22
C PRO A 94 -0.75 21.82 -0.14
N GLU A 95 -0.76 23.01 0.45
CA GLU A 95 0.46 23.84 0.59
C GLU A 95 1.55 23.19 1.45
N LEU A 96 1.17 22.27 2.36
CA LEU A 96 2.13 21.53 3.18
C LEU A 96 2.93 20.51 2.38
N TYR A 97 2.50 20.19 1.15
CA TYR A 97 3.12 19.17 0.30
C TYR A 97 4.11 19.77 -0.71
N PHE A 98 4.13 21.11 -0.90
CA PHE A 98 4.94 21.79 -1.91
C PHE A 98 6.45 21.60 -1.75
N THR A 99 6.90 21.25 -0.56
CA THR A 99 8.32 21.04 -0.25
C THR A 99 8.74 19.59 -0.19
N LEU A 100 7.82 18.66 -0.51
CA LEU A 100 8.13 17.23 -0.52
C LEU A 100 9.19 16.92 -1.59
N PRO A 101 10.20 16.11 -1.28
CA PRO A 101 11.13 15.62 -2.29
C PRO A 101 10.40 14.78 -3.36
N GLU A 102 10.82 14.88 -4.61
CA GLU A 102 10.22 14.17 -5.74
C GLU A 102 10.13 12.65 -5.53
N ASN A 103 11.15 12.05 -4.92
CA ASN A 103 11.15 10.62 -4.60
C ASN A 103 10.07 10.24 -3.58
N GLN A 104 9.75 11.12 -2.63
CA GLN A 104 8.67 10.88 -1.68
C GLN A 104 7.29 10.98 -2.35
N VAL A 105 7.13 11.92 -3.28
CA VAL A 105 5.92 12.01 -4.11
C VAL A 105 5.73 10.74 -4.93
N ALA A 106 6.79 10.29 -5.59
CA ALA A 106 6.78 9.06 -6.38
C ALA A 106 6.45 7.83 -5.53
N ASN A 107 7.03 7.71 -4.33
CA ASN A 107 6.71 6.65 -3.37
C ASN A 107 5.24 6.70 -2.95
N GLY A 108 4.72 7.89 -2.61
CA GLY A 108 3.32 8.06 -2.23
C GLY A 108 2.35 7.69 -3.34
N VAL A 109 2.65 8.10 -4.58
CA VAL A 109 1.84 7.74 -5.76
C VAL A 109 1.80 6.22 -5.96
N CYS A 110 2.93 5.52 -5.86
CA CYS A 110 2.97 4.07 -6.01
C CYS A 110 2.23 3.36 -4.88
N ASP A 111 2.37 3.83 -3.65
CA ASP A 111 1.72 3.28 -2.47
C ASP A 111 0.19 3.39 -2.56
N MET A 112 -0.35 4.60 -2.81
CA MET A 112 -1.81 4.77 -2.95
C MET A 112 -2.40 4.00 -4.14
N MET A 113 -1.68 3.89 -5.26
CA MET A 113 -2.12 3.05 -6.38
C MET A 113 -2.12 1.57 -6.00
N SER A 114 -1.12 1.11 -5.25
CA SER A 114 -1.07 -0.27 -4.77
C SER A 114 -2.21 -0.58 -3.81
N HIS A 115 -2.54 0.31 -2.88
CA HIS A 115 -3.72 0.18 -2.01
C HIS A 115 -5.01 -0.03 -2.81
N ILE A 116 -5.18 0.71 -3.91
CA ILE A 116 -6.37 0.56 -4.77
C ILE A 116 -6.32 -0.78 -5.52
N MET A 117 -5.15 -1.16 -6.05
CA MET A 117 -4.99 -2.40 -6.80
C MET A 117 -5.19 -3.64 -5.93
N GLU A 118 -4.78 -3.61 -4.65
CA GLU A 118 -5.05 -4.70 -3.69
C GLU A 118 -6.55 -4.90 -3.43
N ARG A 119 -7.36 -3.90 -3.66
CA ARG A 119 -8.82 -3.97 -3.59
C ARG A 119 -9.46 -4.31 -4.93
N TYR A 120 -8.90 -3.78 -6.02
CA TYR A 120 -9.41 -3.96 -7.37
C TYR A 120 -9.26 -5.41 -7.85
N PHE A 121 -8.10 -6.04 -7.63
CA PHE A 121 -7.84 -7.42 -8.02
C PHE A 121 -8.47 -8.39 -7.00
N THR A 122 -9.70 -8.81 -7.28
CA THR A 122 -10.52 -9.63 -6.39
C THR A 122 -11.21 -10.78 -7.13
N ASN A 123 -11.56 -11.84 -6.39
CA ASN A 123 -12.45 -12.92 -6.86
C ASN A 123 -13.93 -12.61 -6.64
N THR A 124 -14.25 -11.53 -5.93
CA THR A 124 -15.64 -11.13 -5.70
C THR A 124 -16.27 -10.66 -7.00
N THR A 125 -17.45 -11.17 -7.29
CA THR A 125 -18.23 -10.80 -8.48
C THR A 125 -19.28 -9.75 -8.15
N HIS A 126 -19.81 -9.06 -9.18
CA HIS A 126 -20.80 -7.99 -9.03
C HIS A 126 -20.30 -6.80 -8.21
N THR A 127 -19.11 -6.34 -8.54
CA THR A 127 -18.42 -5.21 -7.91
C THR A 127 -18.33 -3.99 -8.83
N ASP A 128 -19.19 -3.90 -9.84
CA ASP A 128 -19.12 -2.89 -10.91
C ASP A 128 -19.00 -1.45 -10.40
N VAL A 129 -19.72 -1.09 -9.33
CA VAL A 129 -19.67 0.26 -8.74
C VAL A 129 -18.29 0.53 -8.13
N THR A 130 -17.80 -0.38 -7.30
CA THR A 130 -16.49 -0.20 -6.64
C THR A 130 -15.33 -0.40 -7.62
N ASP A 131 -15.48 -1.22 -8.66
CA ASP A 131 -14.52 -1.29 -9.78
C ASP A 131 -14.41 0.06 -10.48
N GLY A 132 -15.54 0.66 -10.87
CA GLY A 132 -15.56 1.98 -11.51
C GLY A 132 -14.95 3.08 -10.64
N LEU A 133 -15.16 3.03 -9.31
CA LEU A 133 -14.51 3.93 -8.37
C LEU A 133 -13.00 3.73 -8.32
N CYS A 134 -12.52 2.48 -8.20
CA CYS A 134 -11.09 2.14 -8.23
C CYS A 134 -10.43 2.65 -9.52
N GLU A 135 -11.04 2.35 -10.67
CA GLU A 135 -10.55 2.74 -11.99
C GLU A 135 -10.47 4.26 -12.15
N SER A 136 -11.48 4.99 -11.66
CA SER A 136 -11.51 6.45 -11.69
C SER A 136 -10.41 7.05 -10.82
N VAL A 137 -10.24 6.58 -9.59
CA VAL A 137 -9.22 7.09 -8.66
C VAL A 137 -7.81 6.78 -9.19
N LEU A 138 -7.56 5.57 -9.73
CA LEU A 138 -6.28 5.24 -10.35
C LEU A 138 -5.91 6.19 -11.50
N ARG A 139 -6.86 6.48 -12.40
CA ARG A 139 -6.65 7.43 -13.50
C ARG A 139 -6.40 8.85 -12.99
N THR A 140 -7.12 9.27 -11.96
CA THR A 140 -6.96 10.59 -11.31
C THR A 140 -5.56 10.73 -10.71
N ILE A 141 -5.08 9.70 -9.99
CA ILE A 141 -3.72 9.68 -9.45
C ILE A 141 -2.68 9.82 -10.56
N MET A 142 -2.77 8.99 -11.62
CA MET A 142 -1.81 9.03 -12.71
C MET A 142 -1.78 10.38 -13.45
N SER A 143 -2.93 11.02 -13.65
CA SER A 143 -3.00 12.32 -14.33
C SER A 143 -2.41 13.43 -13.48
N ASN A 144 -2.76 13.50 -12.19
CA ASN A 144 -2.29 14.54 -11.28
C ASN A 144 -0.81 14.36 -10.88
N ALA A 145 -0.33 13.12 -10.74
CA ALA A 145 1.09 12.85 -10.54
C ALA A 145 1.96 13.39 -11.69
N ARG A 146 1.48 13.27 -12.94
CA ARG A 146 2.15 13.89 -14.10
C ARG A 146 2.12 15.41 -14.09
N ILE A 147 1.07 16.04 -13.52
CA ILE A 147 1.02 17.48 -13.31
C ILE A 147 2.07 17.86 -12.27
N LEU A 148 2.10 17.20 -11.12
CA LEU A 148 3.05 17.47 -10.05
C LEU A 148 4.52 17.28 -10.47
N LYS A 149 4.79 16.34 -11.37
CA LYS A 149 6.13 16.16 -11.93
C LYS A 149 6.60 17.38 -12.77
N ARG A 150 5.68 18.14 -13.35
CA ARG A 150 5.97 19.34 -14.16
C ARG A 150 5.86 20.64 -13.36
N ASP A 151 4.92 20.68 -12.43
CA ASP A 151 4.62 21.80 -11.56
C ASP A 151 4.34 21.29 -10.15
N HIS A 152 5.42 21.20 -9.37
CA HIS A 152 5.41 20.61 -8.04
C HIS A 152 4.59 21.42 -7.02
N THR A 153 4.29 22.67 -7.29
CA THR A 153 3.51 23.56 -6.44
C THR A 153 2.06 23.71 -6.89
N ASN A 154 1.59 22.87 -7.80
CA ASN A 154 0.22 22.90 -8.29
C ASN A 154 -0.75 22.49 -7.20
N TYR A 155 -1.49 23.47 -6.66
CA TYR A 155 -2.41 23.28 -5.54
C TYR A 155 -3.52 22.28 -5.86
N ASP A 156 -4.15 22.40 -7.05
CA ASP A 156 -5.29 21.56 -7.44
C ASP A 156 -4.85 20.10 -7.62
N ALA A 157 -3.69 19.86 -8.24
CA ALA A 157 -3.15 18.53 -8.38
C ALA A 157 -2.81 17.89 -7.02
N TRP A 158 -2.29 18.65 -6.06
CA TRP A 158 -2.05 18.16 -4.71
C TRP A 158 -3.35 17.88 -3.95
N ALA A 159 -4.39 18.70 -4.13
CA ALA A 159 -5.69 18.46 -3.52
C ALA A 159 -6.30 17.13 -4.01
N GLU A 160 -6.23 16.87 -5.32
CA GLU A 160 -6.69 15.61 -5.93
C GLU A 160 -5.87 14.40 -5.46
N ILE A 161 -4.54 14.50 -5.40
CA ILE A 161 -3.65 13.44 -4.90
C ILE A 161 -3.94 13.14 -3.43
N ALA A 162 -4.08 14.17 -2.59
CA ALA A 162 -4.33 13.97 -1.17
C ALA A 162 -5.69 13.27 -0.94
N LEU A 163 -6.75 13.73 -1.61
CA LEU A 163 -8.07 13.09 -1.51
C LEU A 163 -8.04 11.65 -2.07
N ALA A 164 -7.36 11.43 -3.19
CA ALA A 164 -7.22 10.10 -3.77
C ALA A 164 -6.50 9.12 -2.82
N GLY A 165 -5.43 9.56 -2.13
CA GLY A 165 -4.73 8.77 -1.11
C GLY A 165 -5.64 8.40 0.06
N THR A 166 -6.43 9.35 0.55
CA THR A 166 -7.45 9.08 1.57
C THR A 166 -8.46 8.03 1.11
N VAL A 167 -9.04 8.21 -0.08
CA VAL A 167 -10.05 7.28 -0.65
C VAL A 167 -9.44 5.91 -0.90
N ALA A 168 -8.17 5.85 -1.29
CA ALA A 168 -7.45 4.61 -1.53
C ALA A 168 -7.44 3.68 -0.31
N HIS A 169 -7.49 4.22 0.93
CA HIS A 169 -7.30 3.40 2.14
C HIS A 169 -8.35 3.63 3.25
N ASN A 170 -9.38 4.44 3.05
CA ASN A 170 -10.42 4.68 4.07
C ASN A 170 -11.49 3.59 4.16
N GLY A 171 -11.39 2.52 3.36
CA GLY A 171 -12.33 1.40 3.31
C GLY A 171 -13.40 1.52 2.20
N LEU A 172 -13.58 2.70 1.58
CA LEU A 172 -14.62 2.89 0.55
C LEU A 172 -14.45 1.95 -0.64
N LEU A 173 -13.23 1.81 -1.16
CA LEU A 173 -12.94 1.00 -2.35
C LEU A 173 -12.96 -0.52 -2.06
N GLY A 174 -12.91 -0.92 -0.78
CA GLY A 174 -13.02 -2.30 -0.32
C GLY A 174 -14.46 -2.77 -0.06
N LEU A 175 -15.45 -1.88 -0.20
CA LEU A 175 -16.84 -2.25 0.07
C LEU A 175 -17.34 -3.38 -0.83
N GLY A 176 -17.86 -4.45 -0.20
CA GLY A 176 -18.49 -5.56 -0.88
C GLY A 176 -17.53 -6.52 -1.57
N ARG A 177 -16.23 -6.49 -1.25
CA ARG A 177 -15.22 -7.35 -1.87
C ARG A 177 -14.19 -7.89 -0.89
N GLU A 178 -13.57 -9.01 -1.25
CA GLU A 178 -12.33 -9.48 -0.63
C GLU A 178 -11.15 -8.66 -1.17
N GLU A 179 -10.22 -8.31 -0.30
CA GLU A 179 -8.99 -7.59 -0.63
C GLU A 179 -7.81 -8.57 -0.74
N ASP A 180 -6.78 -8.27 -1.55
CA ASP A 180 -5.65 -9.18 -1.77
C ASP A 180 -4.57 -9.08 -0.70
N TRP A 181 -3.93 -7.92 -0.57
CA TRP A 181 -2.81 -7.63 0.35
C TRP A 181 -1.54 -8.47 0.13
N GLY A 182 -1.45 -9.20 -0.97
CA GLY A 182 -0.29 -10.02 -1.31
C GLY A 182 0.95 -9.19 -1.55
N CYS A 183 0.85 -8.14 -2.38
CA CYS A 183 1.98 -7.27 -2.71
C CYS A 183 2.50 -6.52 -1.49
N HIS A 184 1.62 -5.98 -0.63
CA HIS A 184 2.02 -5.29 0.59
C HIS A 184 2.73 -6.22 1.57
N ASN A 185 2.19 -7.42 1.81
CA ASN A 185 2.83 -8.38 2.69
C ASN A 185 4.20 -8.85 2.17
N MET A 186 4.37 -8.98 0.86
CA MET A 186 5.67 -9.29 0.26
C MET A 186 6.64 -8.10 0.37
N GLU A 187 6.14 -6.88 0.16
CA GLU A 187 6.97 -5.67 0.27
C GLU A 187 7.43 -5.43 1.72
N HIS A 188 6.61 -5.75 2.72
CA HIS A 188 7.00 -5.64 4.13
C HIS A 188 8.29 -6.41 4.44
N GLU A 189 8.53 -7.53 3.77
CA GLU A 189 9.76 -8.30 3.95
C GLU A 189 10.98 -7.60 3.29
N LEU A 190 10.78 -6.87 2.18
CA LEU A 190 11.82 -6.02 1.59
C LEU A 190 12.18 -4.87 2.54
N SER A 191 11.19 -4.14 3.02
CA SER A 191 11.40 -3.02 3.96
C SER A 191 12.04 -3.51 5.28
N ALA A 192 11.63 -4.66 5.80
CA ALA A 192 12.15 -5.20 7.05
C ALA A 192 13.64 -5.59 7.00
N ILE A 193 14.13 -6.05 5.84
CA ILE A 193 15.51 -6.52 5.66
C ILE A 193 16.43 -5.42 5.10
N TYR A 194 15.92 -4.59 4.19
CA TYR A 194 16.76 -3.69 3.41
C TYR A 194 16.47 -2.20 3.66
N ASP A 195 15.48 -1.89 4.50
CA ASP A 195 15.05 -0.52 4.80
C ASP A 195 14.74 0.31 3.52
N VAL A 196 14.16 -0.33 2.51
CA VAL A 196 13.75 0.36 1.30
C VAL A 196 12.46 1.15 1.53
N ALA A 197 12.31 2.26 0.80
CA ALA A 197 11.07 3.03 0.82
C ALA A 197 9.90 2.18 0.32
N HIS A 198 8.81 2.12 1.10
CA HIS A 198 7.66 1.23 0.88
C HIS A 198 7.08 1.31 -0.53
N GLY A 199 6.79 2.53 -1.02
CA GLY A 199 6.27 2.73 -2.37
C GLY A 199 7.25 2.30 -3.48
N ALA A 200 8.57 2.39 -3.23
CA ALA A 200 9.58 1.90 -4.18
C ALA A 200 9.61 0.37 -4.23
N GLY A 201 9.47 -0.30 -3.09
CA GLY A 201 9.32 -1.76 -3.03
C GLY A 201 8.06 -2.22 -3.75
N LEU A 202 6.91 -1.57 -3.52
CA LEU A 202 5.65 -1.86 -4.20
C LEU A 202 5.73 -1.64 -5.72
N ALA A 203 6.44 -0.61 -6.18
CA ALA A 203 6.62 -0.34 -7.61
C ALA A 203 7.33 -1.48 -8.35
N VAL A 204 8.15 -2.25 -7.64
CA VAL A 204 8.85 -3.43 -8.17
C VAL A 204 8.03 -4.71 -7.99
N VAL A 205 7.49 -4.94 -6.80
CA VAL A 205 6.76 -6.19 -6.46
C VAL A 205 5.45 -6.29 -7.22
N THR A 206 4.66 -5.22 -7.31
CA THR A 206 3.30 -5.26 -7.89
C THR A 206 3.30 -5.70 -9.37
N PRO A 207 4.12 -5.14 -10.29
CA PRO A 207 4.15 -5.62 -11.66
C PRO A 207 4.67 -7.06 -11.81
N ALA A 208 5.56 -7.49 -10.92
CA ALA A 208 6.07 -8.87 -10.92
C ALA A 208 4.97 -9.86 -10.47
N TRP A 209 4.25 -9.54 -9.39
CA TRP A 209 3.07 -10.28 -8.95
C TRP A 209 2.02 -10.38 -10.05
N MET A 210 1.68 -9.26 -10.70
CA MET A 210 0.72 -9.25 -11.81
C MET A 210 1.15 -10.21 -12.93
N ARG A 211 2.46 -10.21 -13.33
CA ARG A 211 2.98 -11.15 -14.34
C ARG A 211 2.90 -12.60 -13.91
N HIS A 212 3.01 -12.88 -12.61
CA HIS A 212 2.94 -14.24 -12.09
C HIS A 212 1.53 -14.83 -12.17
N ILE A 213 0.48 -14.01 -11.93
CA ILE A 213 -0.88 -14.53 -11.74
C ILE A 213 -1.88 -14.20 -12.87
N TYR A 214 -1.57 -13.28 -13.79
CA TYR A 214 -2.54 -12.75 -14.76
C TYR A 214 -3.24 -13.81 -15.60
N LYS A 215 -2.59 -14.93 -15.93
CA LYS A 215 -3.16 -16.00 -16.77
C LYS A 215 -4.33 -16.70 -16.08
N GLU A 216 -4.23 -16.88 -14.78
CA GLU A 216 -5.27 -17.57 -13.99
C GLU A 216 -6.50 -16.67 -13.77
N HIS A 217 -6.32 -15.34 -13.87
CA HIS A 217 -7.36 -14.32 -13.62
C HIS A 217 -7.50 -13.34 -14.80
N LEU A 218 -7.30 -13.81 -16.03
CA LEU A 218 -7.18 -13.00 -17.24
C LEU A 218 -8.27 -11.92 -17.41
N PRO A 219 -9.57 -12.15 -17.12
CA PRO A 219 -10.60 -11.13 -17.31
C PRO A 219 -10.36 -9.83 -16.56
N ILE A 220 -9.99 -9.89 -15.27
CA ILE A 220 -9.77 -8.67 -14.48
C ILE A 220 -8.49 -7.94 -14.89
N PHE A 221 -7.45 -8.65 -15.34
CA PHE A 221 -6.25 -8.03 -15.89
C PHE A 221 -6.51 -7.34 -17.22
N VAL A 222 -7.38 -7.90 -18.06
CA VAL A 222 -7.84 -7.25 -19.30
C VAL A 222 -8.68 -6.00 -18.96
N GLN A 223 -9.59 -6.10 -17.99
CA GLN A 223 -10.39 -4.96 -17.53
C GLN A 223 -9.48 -3.82 -17.03
N PHE A 224 -8.51 -4.13 -16.19
CA PHE A 224 -7.50 -3.18 -15.72
C PHE A 224 -6.73 -2.53 -16.89
N ALA A 225 -6.25 -3.36 -17.82
CA ALA A 225 -5.49 -2.87 -18.97
C ALA A 225 -6.31 -1.88 -19.84
N VAL A 226 -7.58 -2.17 -20.07
CA VAL A 226 -8.45 -1.32 -20.88
C VAL A 226 -8.91 -0.08 -20.11
N ASN A 227 -9.46 -0.27 -18.91
CA ASN A 227 -10.18 0.79 -18.19
C ASN A 227 -9.23 1.72 -17.41
N VAL A 228 -8.09 1.22 -16.94
CA VAL A 228 -7.11 2.00 -16.17
C VAL A 228 -5.95 2.43 -17.05
N MET A 229 -5.32 1.48 -17.75
CA MET A 229 -4.11 1.74 -18.52
C MET A 229 -4.36 2.20 -19.95
N GLY A 230 -5.61 2.25 -20.42
CA GLY A 230 -5.98 2.76 -21.72
C GLY A 230 -5.48 1.91 -22.89
N VAL A 231 -5.34 0.60 -22.69
CA VAL A 231 -5.01 -0.33 -23.80
C VAL A 231 -6.21 -0.45 -24.73
N GLY A 232 -6.00 -0.27 -26.02
CA GLY A 232 -7.11 -0.31 -27.00
C GLY A 232 -7.79 -1.67 -27.03
N GLY A 233 -9.14 -1.68 -26.94
CA GLY A 233 -9.95 -2.91 -26.92
C GLY A 233 -10.06 -3.66 -28.25
N GLY A 234 -9.32 -3.27 -29.28
CA GLY A 234 -9.34 -3.91 -30.60
C GLY A 234 -8.40 -5.12 -30.77
N LEU A 235 -7.60 -5.43 -29.78
CA LEU A 235 -6.70 -6.59 -29.80
C LEU A 235 -7.50 -7.87 -29.53
N ARG A 236 -7.31 -8.88 -30.40
CA ARG A 236 -7.99 -10.19 -30.27
C ARG A 236 -7.33 -11.09 -29.23
N ASP A 237 -6.07 -10.84 -28.91
CA ASP A 237 -5.28 -11.60 -27.94
C ASP A 237 -5.41 -10.95 -26.56
N LEU A 238 -6.22 -11.54 -25.70
CA LEU A 238 -6.49 -11.04 -24.35
C LEU A 238 -5.24 -11.12 -23.44
N GLU A 239 -4.36 -12.11 -23.65
CA GLU A 239 -3.09 -12.18 -22.90
C GLU A 239 -2.18 -11.01 -23.27
N ALA A 240 -2.08 -10.67 -24.56
CA ALA A 240 -1.33 -9.52 -25.01
C ALA A 240 -1.90 -8.20 -24.45
N VAL A 241 -3.24 -8.06 -24.34
CA VAL A 241 -3.88 -6.90 -23.69
C VAL A 241 -3.48 -6.80 -22.23
N ALA A 242 -3.60 -7.88 -21.46
CA ALA A 242 -3.25 -7.90 -20.05
C ALA A 242 -1.76 -7.55 -19.82
N LEU A 243 -0.86 -8.17 -20.59
CA LEU A 243 0.58 -7.90 -20.51
C LEU A 243 0.93 -6.46 -20.88
N GLU A 244 0.26 -5.87 -21.88
CA GLU A 244 0.45 -4.46 -22.24
C GLU A 244 -0.02 -3.53 -21.11
N GLY A 245 -1.11 -3.87 -20.41
CA GLY A 245 -1.56 -3.14 -19.23
C GLY A 245 -0.50 -3.16 -18.12
N ILE A 246 0.06 -4.32 -17.81
CA ILE A 246 1.13 -4.48 -16.81
C ILE A 246 2.38 -3.68 -17.23
N ARG A 247 2.75 -3.74 -18.51
CA ARG A 247 3.89 -2.97 -19.05
C ARG A 247 3.67 -1.47 -18.92
N ARG A 248 2.46 -0.97 -19.18
CA ARG A 248 2.13 0.46 -19.02
C ARG A 248 2.15 0.90 -17.56
N LEU A 249 1.70 0.06 -16.63
CA LEU A 249 1.80 0.34 -15.20
C LEU A 249 3.28 0.48 -14.79
N GLN A 250 4.12 -0.48 -15.15
CA GLN A 250 5.56 -0.42 -14.86
C GLN A 250 6.22 0.81 -15.50
N ALA A 251 5.86 1.14 -16.74
CA ALA A 251 6.34 2.33 -17.42
C ALA A 251 5.93 3.62 -16.70
N PHE A 252 4.70 3.67 -16.16
CA PHE A 252 4.24 4.80 -15.36
C PHE A 252 5.05 4.93 -14.05
N PHE A 253 5.30 3.85 -13.33
CA PHE A 253 6.13 3.89 -12.13
C PHE A 253 7.57 4.36 -12.45
N THR A 254 8.14 3.89 -13.56
CA THR A 254 9.44 4.36 -14.05
C THR A 254 9.39 5.85 -14.47
N GLU A 255 8.31 6.29 -15.11
CA GLU A 255 8.06 7.71 -15.42
C GLU A 255 8.08 8.57 -14.15
N MET A 256 7.55 8.06 -13.04
CA MET A 256 7.58 8.74 -11.75
C MET A 256 8.96 8.68 -11.06
N GLY A 257 9.93 7.96 -11.60
CA GLY A 257 11.27 7.84 -11.06
C GLY A 257 11.48 6.62 -10.15
N GLN A 258 10.55 5.68 -10.16
CA GLN A 258 10.69 4.45 -9.37
C GLN A 258 11.55 3.41 -10.09
N PRO A 259 12.28 2.57 -9.33
CA PRO A 259 12.99 1.43 -9.89
C PRO A 259 12.00 0.41 -10.46
N SER A 260 12.44 -0.36 -11.43
CA SER A 260 11.64 -1.41 -12.08
C SER A 260 12.04 -2.83 -11.68
N THR A 261 13.13 -2.97 -10.92
CA THR A 261 13.68 -4.27 -10.47
C THR A 261 14.24 -4.17 -9.04
N LEU A 262 14.39 -5.31 -8.38
CA LEU A 262 15.07 -5.42 -7.08
C LEU A 262 16.52 -4.96 -7.17
N ALA A 263 17.21 -5.26 -8.29
CA ALA A 263 18.56 -4.77 -8.53
C ALA A 263 18.62 -3.22 -8.54
N GLY A 264 17.58 -2.55 -9.06
CA GLY A 264 17.45 -1.10 -9.00
C GLY A 264 17.28 -0.54 -7.58
N LEU A 265 16.85 -1.38 -6.63
CA LEU A 265 16.82 -1.08 -5.18
C LEU A 265 18.10 -1.50 -4.45
N GLY A 266 19.11 -2.02 -5.16
CA GLY A 266 20.33 -2.57 -4.56
C GLY A 266 20.15 -3.94 -3.91
N ILE A 267 19.08 -4.65 -4.24
CA ILE A 267 18.74 -5.97 -3.69
C ILE A 267 19.10 -7.06 -4.68
N ASP A 268 19.82 -8.05 -4.21
CA ASP A 268 20.21 -9.25 -4.97
C ASP A 268 19.41 -10.50 -4.54
N SER A 269 19.80 -11.67 -5.05
CA SER A 269 19.08 -12.92 -4.82
C SER A 269 19.28 -13.56 -3.42
N ARG A 270 20.14 -13.02 -2.56
CA ARG A 270 20.58 -13.69 -1.30
C ARG A 270 19.44 -14.00 -0.32
N HIS A 271 18.46 -13.12 -0.19
CA HIS A 271 17.40 -13.25 0.81
C HIS A 271 16.02 -13.59 0.23
N LEU A 272 15.91 -13.87 -1.10
CA LEU A 272 14.61 -14.11 -1.74
C LEU A 272 13.85 -15.28 -1.10
N ALA A 273 14.53 -16.39 -0.81
CA ALA A 273 13.91 -17.54 -0.15
C ALA A 273 13.49 -17.23 1.28
N GLN A 274 14.30 -16.47 2.02
CA GLN A 274 13.95 -16.03 3.38
C GLN A 274 12.72 -15.11 3.37
N MET A 275 12.66 -14.16 2.45
CA MET A 275 11.50 -13.26 2.29
C MET A 275 10.25 -14.03 1.91
N ALA A 276 10.34 -14.98 0.98
CA ALA A 276 9.21 -15.83 0.59
C ALA A 276 8.68 -16.66 1.76
N TYR A 277 9.57 -17.25 2.56
CA TYR A 277 9.20 -17.96 3.77
C TYR A 277 8.47 -17.05 4.77
N LYS A 278 9.06 -15.90 5.12
CA LYS A 278 8.49 -14.94 6.08
C LYS A 278 7.15 -14.35 5.60
N ALA A 279 6.98 -14.12 4.31
CA ALA A 279 5.70 -13.65 3.75
C ALA A 279 4.57 -14.67 3.93
N THR A 280 4.90 -15.97 4.01
CA THR A 280 3.93 -17.08 4.07
C THR A 280 3.89 -17.82 5.42
N HIS A 281 4.69 -17.38 6.39
CA HIS A 281 4.72 -17.98 7.74
C HIS A 281 4.75 -16.91 8.81
N TRP A 282 4.06 -17.18 9.92
CA TRP A 282 4.18 -16.39 11.12
C TRP A 282 5.53 -16.63 11.81
N PRO A 283 5.96 -15.77 12.75
CA PRO A 283 7.24 -15.96 13.47
C PRO A 283 7.37 -17.29 14.20
N ASP A 284 6.27 -17.92 14.56
CA ASP A 284 6.24 -19.25 15.21
C ASP A 284 6.35 -20.42 14.20
N GLY A 285 6.48 -20.10 12.91
CA GLY A 285 6.55 -21.08 11.82
C GLY A 285 5.20 -21.61 11.34
N SER A 286 4.09 -21.15 11.90
CA SER A 286 2.77 -21.52 11.42
C SER A 286 2.43 -20.83 10.08
N PRO A 287 1.61 -21.46 9.21
CA PRO A 287 1.25 -20.87 7.92
C PRO A 287 0.53 -19.51 8.08
N LYS A 288 0.99 -18.50 7.32
CA LYS A 288 0.38 -17.19 7.19
C LYS A 288 -0.28 -17.09 5.80
N PRO A 289 -1.59 -16.78 5.72
CA PRO A 289 -2.23 -16.55 4.43
C PRO A 289 -1.58 -15.40 3.68
N LEU A 290 -1.27 -15.61 2.40
CA LEU A 290 -0.72 -14.58 1.52
C LEU A 290 -1.61 -14.45 0.28
N GLY A 291 -2.11 -13.24 -0.01
CA GLY A 291 -2.96 -12.95 -1.16
C GLY A 291 -4.44 -13.32 -0.99
N GLY A 292 -5.28 -12.65 -1.74
CA GLY A 292 -6.73 -12.81 -1.79
C GLY A 292 -7.21 -13.34 -3.14
N LEU A 293 -6.84 -12.70 -4.24
CA LEU A 293 -7.15 -13.12 -5.60
C LEU A 293 -6.59 -14.52 -5.89
N LYS A 294 -5.31 -14.72 -5.59
CA LYS A 294 -4.67 -16.03 -5.56
C LYS A 294 -4.03 -16.23 -4.19
N LYS A 295 -4.34 -17.35 -3.54
CA LYS A 295 -3.59 -17.75 -2.33
C LYS A 295 -2.20 -18.22 -2.75
N LEU A 296 -1.21 -17.38 -2.45
CA LEU A 296 0.17 -17.62 -2.84
C LEU A 296 0.85 -18.60 -1.86
N SER A 297 1.51 -19.59 -2.42
CA SER A 297 2.44 -20.46 -1.69
C SER A 297 3.80 -19.77 -1.53
N GLU A 298 4.67 -20.34 -0.69
CA GLU A 298 6.07 -19.91 -0.58
C GLU A 298 6.80 -19.96 -1.96
N GLN A 299 6.50 -20.96 -2.78
CA GLN A 299 7.05 -21.09 -4.14
C GLN A 299 6.54 -19.98 -5.06
N ASP A 300 5.25 -19.59 -4.97
CA ASP A 300 4.71 -18.46 -5.72
C ASP A 300 5.39 -17.15 -5.29
N ALA A 301 5.52 -16.91 -3.99
CA ALA A 301 6.19 -15.72 -3.47
C ALA A 301 7.65 -15.62 -3.94
N LEU A 302 8.37 -16.74 -3.89
CA LEU A 302 9.74 -16.82 -4.42
C LEU A 302 9.78 -16.52 -5.93
N ALA A 303 8.84 -17.07 -6.70
CA ALA A 303 8.74 -16.82 -8.14
C ALA A 303 8.46 -15.35 -8.46
N VAL A 304 7.61 -14.68 -7.68
CA VAL A 304 7.36 -13.24 -7.82
C VAL A 304 8.63 -12.43 -7.56
N TYR A 305 9.38 -12.72 -6.48
CA TYR A 305 10.65 -12.05 -6.21
C TYR A 305 11.69 -12.30 -7.30
N GLN A 306 11.73 -13.52 -7.88
CA GLN A 306 12.61 -13.85 -9.02
C GLN A 306 12.23 -13.07 -10.28
N LEU A 307 10.93 -12.87 -10.55
CA LEU A 307 10.47 -12.04 -11.66
C LEU A 307 10.73 -10.54 -11.45
N ALA A 308 10.99 -10.14 -10.22
CA ALA A 308 11.30 -8.77 -9.80
C ALA A 308 12.81 -8.45 -9.84
N LEU A 309 13.72 -9.44 -9.97
CA LEU A 309 15.18 -9.24 -10.10
C LEU A 309 15.54 -8.53 -11.39
#